data_21406cf20cea95d5bbc1ad84498116ba
#
_entry.id   21406cf20cea95d5bbc1ad84498116ba
#
_cell.length_a   1.000
_cell.length_b   1.000
_cell.length_c   1.000
_cell.angle_alpha   90.00
_cell.angle_beta   90.00
_cell.angle_gamma   90.00
#
_symmetry.space_group_name_H-M   'P 1'
#
loop_
_entity.id
_entity.type
_entity.pdbx_description
1 polymer ?
#
loop_
_entity_poly.entity_id
_entity_poly.type
_entity_poly.pdbx_seq_one_letter_code
_entity_poly.pdbx_strand_id
1 'polypeptide(L)'
;MTDELFFDTDCLSAFLWINDTNILHELYGGRIVLPEPVYQELSNPGVPHIKQRADIMINNKDASVKTIDTGTEEYKLYVELVRGKKGQKSIGPGEAGGIALAKTYNGILASNNYRDIAPYIEKYNLKHIDTGQILAEALKKGMITEAEGNSIWSKMLAKKRRLPDNTFSEYLMRKQNARDYTKAS
;
A
#
# COMPACT_ATOMS: atom_id res chain seq x y z
N MET A 1 -12.40 7.46 15.32
CA MET A 1 -12.37 7.45 13.84
C MET A 1 -11.28 6.49 13.40
N THR A 2 -11.59 5.56 12.54
CA THR A 2 -10.58 4.65 11.96
C THR A 2 -9.95 5.35 10.76
N ASP A 3 -8.60 5.43 10.76
CA ASP A 3 -7.86 6.15 9.71
C ASP A 3 -8.10 5.54 8.32
N GLU A 4 -8.21 6.39 7.28
CA GLU A 4 -8.20 5.97 5.88
C GLU A 4 -6.83 5.39 5.49
N LEU A 5 -6.82 4.40 4.60
CA LEU A 5 -5.60 3.79 4.07
C LEU A 5 -5.43 4.19 2.61
N PHE A 6 -4.39 4.96 2.33
CA PHE A 6 -4.03 5.40 0.98
C PHE A 6 -3.05 4.40 0.36
N PHE A 7 -3.56 3.58 -0.55
CA PHE A 7 -2.77 2.54 -1.20
C PHE A 7 -1.97 3.09 -2.38
N ASP A 8 -0.69 2.70 -2.46
CA ASP A 8 0.05 2.82 -3.71
C ASP A 8 -0.26 1.65 -4.66
N THR A 9 0.20 1.79 -5.90
CA THR A 9 -0.03 0.80 -6.94
C THR A 9 0.59 -0.55 -6.61
N ASP A 10 1.80 -0.59 -6.06
CA ASP A 10 2.52 -1.84 -5.80
C ASP A 10 1.89 -2.64 -4.65
N CYS A 11 1.47 -1.99 -3.59
CA CYS A 11 0.83 -2.65 -2.45
C CYS A 11 -0.56 -3.21 -2.83
N LEU A 12 -1.41 -2.40 -3.46
CA LEU A 12 -2.75 -2.86 -3.86
C LEU A 12 -2.67 -3.94 -4.93
N SER A 13 -1.83 -3.73 -5.96
CA SER A 13 -1.71 -4.68 -7.07
C SER A 13 -1.23 -6.05 -6.62
N ALA A 14 -0.50 -6.18 -5.51
CA ALA A 14 -0.08 -7.48 -4.99
C ALA A 14 -1.29 -8.39 -4.73
N PHE A 15 -2.36 -7.86 -4.17
CA PHE A 15 -3.63 -8.57 -3.93
C PHE A 15 -4.46 -8.72 -5.22
N LEU A 16 -4.52 -7.68 -6.04
CA LEU A 16 -5.27 -7.72 -7.30
C LEU A 16 -4.72 -8.79 -8.25
N TRP A 17 -3.39 -8.94 -8.37
CA TRP A 17 -2.77 -9.92 -9.26
C TRP A 17 -3.09 -11.38 -8.91
N ILE A 18 -3.24 -11.69 -7.64
CA ILE A 18 -3.59 -13.04 -7.18
C ILE A 18 -5.10 -13.25 -7.06
N ASN A 19 -5.90 -12.20 -7.35
CA ASN A 19 -7.36 -12.20 -7.20
C ASN A 19 -7.83 -12.57 -5.78
N ASP A 20 -7.15 -12.05 -4.79
CA ASP A 20 -7.46 -12.29 -3.37
C ASP A 20 -7.52 -10.95 -2.62
N THR A 21 -8.67 -10.29 -2.73
CA THR A 21 -8.94 -9.01 -2.07
C THR A 21 -9.77 -9.17 -0.79
N ASN A 22 -10.16 -10.42 -0.46
CA ASN A 22 -11.00 -10.69 0.71
C ASN A 22 -10.34 -10.25 2.01
N ILE A 23 -9.03 -10.47 2.15
CA ILE A 23 -8.26 -10.00 3.31
C ILE A 23 -8.37 -8.47 3.46
N LEU A 24 -8.28 -7.73 2.35
CA LEU A 24 -8.42 -6.28 2.37
C LEU A 24 -9.84 -5.84 2.74
N HIS A 25 -10.86 -6.53 2.22
CA HIS A 25 -12.25 -6.30 2.56
C HIS A 25 -12.49 -6.46 4.07
N GLU A 26 -12.11 -7.60 4.63
CA GLU A 26 -12.35 -7.93 6.04
C GLU A 26 -11.56 -7.04 7.01
N LEU A 27 -10.33 -6.63 6.65
CA LEU A 27 -9.52 -5.79 7.52
C LEU A 27 -9.87 -4.30 7.39
N TYR A 28 -10.12 -3.83 6.17
CA TYR A 28 -10.12 -2.40 5.86
C TYR A 28 -11.28 -1.94 4.99
N GLY A 29 -12.29 -2.78 4.71
CA GLY A 29 -13.42 -2.43 3.86
C GLY A 29 -14.06 -1.10 4.23
N GLY A 30 -14.30 -0.26 3.22
CA GLY A 30 -14.82 1.11 3.37
C GLY A 30 -13.80 2.16 3.81
N ARG A 31 -12.53 1.77 4.07
CA ARG A 31 -11.44 2.68 4.44
C ARG A 31 -10.29 2.72 3.42
N ILE A 32 -10.37 1.88 2.40
CA ILE A 32 -9.36 1.81 1.34
C ILE A 32 -9.59 2.97 0.39
N VAL A 33 -8.55 3.78 0.20
CA VAL A 33 -8.58 4.91 -0.72
C VAL A 33 -7.51 4.75 -1.78
N LEU A 34 -7.92 4.78 -3.03
CA LEU A 34 -7.03 4.80 -4.19
C LEU A 34 -6.84 6.26 -4.60
N PRO A 35 -5.63 6.82 -4.48
CA PRO A 35 -5.32 8.07 -5.17
C PRO A 35 -5.65 7.95 -6.65
N GLU A 36 -6.20 8.97 -7.27
CA GLU A 36 -6.53 8.93 -8.71
C GLU A 36 -5.34 8.49 -9.60
N PRO A 37 -4.08 8.92 -9.37
CA PRO A 37 -2.95 8.43 -10.13
C PRO A 37 -2.76 6.90 -10.00
N VAL A 38 -3.03 6.30 -8.85
CA VAL A 38 -2.99 4.84 -8.65
C VAL A 38 -4.06 4.17 -9.49
N TYR A 39 -5.29 4.68 -9.44
CA TYR A 39 -6.39 4.12 -10.25
C TYR A 39 -6.10 4.21 -11.75
N GLN A 40 -5.45 5.29 -12.21
CA GLN A 40 -5.01 5.46 -13.59
C GLN A 40 -3.93 4.43 -13.95
N GLU A 41 -2.94 4.18 -13.09
CA GLU A 41 -1.90 3.15 -13.30
C GLU A 41 -2.49 1.74 -13.37
N LEU A 42 -3.48 1.41 -12.52
CA LEU A 42 -4.20 0.14 -12.55
C LEU A 42 -5.05 -0.02 -13.84
N SER A 43 -5.38 1.08 -14.49
CA SER A 43 -6.20 1.09 -15.72
C SER A 43 -5.40 0.80 -17.00
N ASN A 44 -4.19 0.25 -16.89
CA ASN A 44 -3.35 -0.11 -18.02
C ASN A 44 -4.07 -1.11 -18.95
N PRO A 45 -4.25 -0.77 -20.25
CA PRO A 45 -4.95 -1.64 -21.21
C PRO A 45 -4.30 -3.02 -21.40
N GLY A 46 -3.00 -3.14 -21.11
CA GLY A 46 -2.28 -4.43 -21.21
C GLY A 46 -2.70 -5.46 -20.14
N VAL A 47 -3.38 -5.03 -19.08
CA VAL A 47 -3.78 -5.89 -17.97
C VAL A 47 -5.20 -5.53 -17.46
N PRO A 48 -6.23 -5.58 -18.33
CA PRO A 48 -7.56 -5.06 -18.02
C PRO A 48 -8.23 -5.73 -16.83
N HIS A 49 -7.86 -6.98 -16.52
CA HIS A 49 -8.38 -7.71 -15.37
C HIS A 49 -7.96 -7.08 -14.01
N ILE A 50 -6.87 -6.34 -13.95
CA ILE A 50 -6.44 -5.64 -12.73
C ILE A 50 -7.39 -4.47 -12.43
N LYS A 51 -7.67 -3.64 -13.45
CA LYS A 51 -8.68 -2.58 -13.33
C LYS A 51 -10.03 -3.15 -12.93
N GLN A 52 -10.47 -4.21 -13.60
CA GLN A 52 -11.77 -4.84 -13.33
C GLN A 52 -11.91 -5.28 -11.87
N ARG A 53 -10.84 -5.82 -11.26
CA ARG A 53 -10.82 -6.21 -9.85
C ARG A 53 -10.85 -4.99 -8.91
N ALA A 54 -10.16 -3.91 -9.26
CA ALA A 54 -10.26 -2.65 -8.52
C ALA A 54 -11.67 -2.06 -8.61
N ASP A 55 -12.30 -2.09 -9.80
CA ASP A 55 -13.68 -1.63 -10.00
C ASP A 55 -14.68 -2.44 -9.15
N ILE A 56 -14.48 -3.76 -9.00
CA ILE A 56 -15.29 -4.60 -8.11
C ILE A 56 -15.19 -4.11 -6.66
N MET A 57 -13.98 -3.84 -6.16
CA MET A 57 -13.80 -3.31 -4.80
C MET A 57 -14.51 -1.96 -4.62
N ILE A 58 -14.45 -1.09 -5.63
CA ILE A 58 -15.12 0.23 -5.60
C ILE A 58 -16.65 0.06 -5.61
N ASN A 59 -17.18 -0.79 -6.47
CA ASN A 59 -18.62 -1.05 -6.57
C ASN A 59 -19.19 -1.68 -5.30
N ASN A 60 -18.41 -2.53 -4.62
CA ASN A 60 -18.77 -3.13 -3.33
C ASN A 60 -18.62 -2.15 -2.16
N LYS A 61 -18.12 -0.93 -2.38
CA LYS A 61 -17.79 0.08 -1.37
C LYS A 61 -16.67 -0.35 -0.40
N ASP A 62 -15.85 -1.29 -0.80
CA ASP A 62 -14.63 -1.67 -0.05
C ASP A 62 -13.55 -0.62 -0.20
N ALA A 63 -13.51 0.01 -1.38
CA ALA A 63 -12.57 1.06 -1.73
C ALA A 63 -13.26 2.26 -2.36
N SER A 64 -12.59 3.41 -2.34
CA SER A 64 -12.99 4.62 -3.06
C SER A 64 -11.81 5.20 -3.84
N VAL A 65 -12.08 5.98 -4.88
CA VAL A 65 -11.07 6.77 -5.58
C VAL A 65 -11.13 8.20 -5.06
N LYS A 66 -9.96 8.79 -4.78
CA LYS A 66 -9.85 10.17 -4.34
C LYS A 66 -9.02 10.98 -5.33
N THR A 67 -9.61 12.04 -5.87
CA THR A 67 -8.95 13.02 -6.74
C THR A 67 -7.95 13.86 -5.98
N ILE A 68 -6.98 14.41 -6.69
CA ILE A 68 -6.01 15.38 -6.17
C ILE A 68 -6.24 16.68 -6.94
N ASP A 69 -7.11 17.52 -6.40
CA ASP A 69 -7.64 18.69 -7.12
C ASP A 69 -6.62 19.85 -7.14
N THR A 70 -6.50 20.51 -8.29
CA THR A 70 -5.65 21.68 -8.44
C THR A 70 -6.00 22.77 -7.44
N GLY A 71 -4.97 23.40 -6.87
CA GLY A 71 -5.13 24.46 -5.88
C GLY A 71 -5.16 24.00 -4.44
N THR A 72 -5.26 22.71 -4.17
CA THR A 72 -5.21 22.13 -2.81
C THR A 72 -3.78 21.94 -2.29
N GLU A 73 -3.63 21.74 -0.99
CA GLU A 73 -2.32 21.49 -0.38
C GLU A 73 -1.75 20.12 -0.79
N GLU A 74 -2.62 19.09 -0.92
CA GLU A 74 -2.24 17.79 -1.43
C GLU A 74 -1.75 17.88 -2.88
N TYR A 75 -2.36 18.71 -3.73
CA TYR A 75 -1.89 18.91 -5.09
C TYR A 75 -0.51 19.56 -5.15
N LYS A 76 -0.25 20.58 -4.34
CA LYS A 76 1.07 21.22 -4.25
C LYS A 76 2.14 20.20 -3.86
N LEU A 77 1.85 19.40 -2.82
CA LEU A 77 2.77 18.36 -2.38
C LEU A 77 2.96 17.27 -3.45
N TYR A 78 1.88 16.81 -4.07
CA TYR A 78 1.92 15.82 -5.15
C TYR A 78 2.84 16.27 -6.28
N VAL A 79 2.66 17.52 -6.77
CA VAL A 79 3.50 18.07 -7.85
C VAL A 79 4.96 18.19 -7.43
N GLU A 80 5.23 18.61 -6.18
CA GLU A 80 6.59 18.67 -5.63
C GLU A 80 7.26 17.28 -5.65
N LEU A 81 6.54 16.24 -5.23
CA LEU A 81 7.04 14.87 -5.15
C LEU A 81 7.31 14.27 -6.54
N VAL A 82 6.38 14.46 -7.49
CA VAL A 82 6.53 13.95 -8.86
C VAL A 82 7.67 14.65 -9.61
N ARG A 83 7.81 15.97 -9.45
CA ARG A 83 8.89 16.73 -10.11
C ARG A 83 10.26 16.45 -9.50
N GLY A 84 10.29 16.12 -8.21
CA GLY A 84 11.52 16.08 -7.41
C GLY A 84 12.09 17.50 -7.15
N LYS A 85 12.73 17.67 -6.02
CA LYS A 85 13.54 18.87 -5.74
C LYS A 85 14.95 18.67 -6.25
N LYS A 86 15.68 19.77 -6.50
CA LYS A 86 17.10 19.74 -6.88
C LYS A 86 17.89 18.88 -5.88
N GLY A 87 18.43 17.74 -6.37
CA GLY A 87 19.16 16.77 -5.55
C GLY A 87 18.29 15.67 -4.89
N GLN A 88 16.97 15.65 -5.09
CA GLN A 88 16.08 14.57 -4.65
C GLN A 88 15.56 13.80 -5.88
N LYS A 89 15.50 12.48 -5.76
CA LYS A 89 14.90 11.62 -6.78
C LYS A 89 13.39 11.89 -6.86
N SER A 90 12.88 12.05 -8.06
CA SER A 90 11.43 12.03 -8.31
C SER A 90 10.86 10.66 -7.98
N ILE A 91 9.64 10.62 -7.46
CA ILE A 91 8.90 9.38 -7.19
C ILE A 91 7.74 9.22 -8.15
N GLY A 92 7.25 7.99 -8.28
CA GLY A 92 6.15 7.68 -9.19
C GLY A 92 4.85 8.40 -8.80
N PRO A 93 3.95 8.67 -9.79
CA PRO A 93 2.68 9.35 -9.52
C PRO A 93 1.82 8.66 -8.47
N GLY A 94 1.73 7.33 -8.50
CA GLY A 94 0.98 6.55 -7.53
C GLY A 94 1.49 6.74 -6.10
N GLU A 95 2.81 6.60 -5.89
CA GLU A 95 3.46 6.82 -4.58
C GLU A 95 3.30 8.27 -4.11
N ALA A 96 3.51 9.24 -5.01
CA ALA A 96 3.36 10.67 -4.72
C ALA A 96 1.92 10.99 -4.27
N GLY A 97 0.93 10.43 -4.95
CA GLY A 97 -0.48 10.56 -4.59
C GLY A 97 -0.78 9.98 -3.21
N GLY A 98 -0.28 8.78 -2.93
CA GLY A 98 -0.41 8.13 -1.62
C GLY A 98 0.17 8.99 -0.49
N ILE A 99 1.40 9.49 -0.65
CA ILE A 99 2.06 10.35 0.35
C ILE A 99 1.30 11.65 0.55
N ALA A 100 0.89 12.33 -0.53
CA ALA A 100 0.21 13.61 -0.46
C ALA A 100 -1.11 13.50 0.30
N LEU A 101 -1.93 12.49 -0.04
CA LEU A 101 -3.21 12.26 0.62
C LEU A 101 -3.04 11.77 2.06
N ALA A 102 -2.13 10.80 2.32
CA ALA A 102 -1.90 10.31 3.68
C ALA A 102 -1.46 11.43 4.62
N LYS A 103 -0.58 12.36 4.15
CA LYS A 103 -0.19 13.53 4.93
C LYS A 103 -1.35 14.47 5.18
N THR A 104 -2.11 14.83 4.14
CA THR A 104 -3.17 15.85 4.24
C THR A 104 -4.33 15.38 5.11
N TYR A 105 -4.70 14.11 5.01
CA TYR A 105 -5.84 13.53 5.74
C TYR A 105 -5.43 12.78 7.02
N ASN A 106 -4.15 12.85 7.42
CA ASN A 106 -3.61 12.15 8.59
C ASN A 106 -3.94 10.64 8.58
N GLY A 107 -3.90 10.05 7.39
CA GLY A 107 -4.20 8.63 7.19
C GLY A 107 -2.96 7.74 7.21
N ILE A 108 -3.12 6.51 6.75
CA ILE A 108 -2.07 5.50 6.68
C ILE A 108 -1.64 5.34 5.22
N LEU A 109 -0.34 5.42 4.94
CA LEU A 109 0.20 5.08 3.63
C LEU A 109 0.41 3.56 3.53
N ALA A 110 -0.21 2.90 2.55
CA ALA A 110 -0.02 1.49 2.26
C ALA A 110 0.89 1.33 1.03
N SER A 111 2.16 0.95 1.24
CA SER A 111 3.17 0.88 0.18
C SER A 111 4.21 -0.20 0.45
N ASN A 112 4.63 -0.90 -0.62
CA ASN A 112 5.71 -1.89 -0.56
C ASN A 112 7.10 -1.29 -0.85
N ASN A 113 7.17 -0.09 -1.39
CA ASN A 113 8.44 0.54 -1.80
C ASN A 113 9.06 1.39 -0.68
N TYR A 114 9.29 0.77 0.49
CA TYR A 114 9.85 1.47 1.65
C TYR A 114 11.11 2.27 1.33
N ARG A 115 11.97 1.76 0.45
CA ARG A 115 13.24 2.41 0.09
C ARG A 115 13.06 3.82 -0.48
N ASP A 116 12.05 3.99 -1.35
CA ASP A 116 11.83 5.28 -2.03
C ASP A 116 10.94 6.22 -1.17
N ILE A 117 10.11 5.67 -0.28
CA ILE A 117 9.18 6.47 0.55
C ILE A 117 9.70 6.78 1.97
N ALA A 118 10.73 6.06 2.48
CA ALA A 118 11.24 6.22 3.85
C ALA A 118 11.58 7.68 4.22
N PRO A 119 12.26 8.48 3.36
CA PRO A 119 12.53 9.87 3.67
C PRO A 119 11.28 10.73 3.90
N TYR A 120 10.18 10.37 3.23
CA TYR A 120 8.91 11.07 3.35
C TYR A 120 8.10 10.61 4.56
N ILE A 121 8.19 9.31 4.92
CA ILE A 121 7.62 8.78 6.16
C ILE A 121 8.21 9.53 7.36
N GLU A 122 9.53 9.67 7.42
CA GLU A 122 10.21 10.40 8.49
C GLU A 122 9.87 11.89 8.45
N LYS A 123 10.01 12.54 7.30
CA LYS A 123 9.78 13.98 7.13
C LYS A 123 8.37 14.42 7.53
N TYR A 124 7.37 13.61 7.24
CA TYR A 124 5.96 13.96 7.46
C TYR A 124 5.33 13.18 8.61
N ASN A 125 6.12 12.36 9.33
CA ASN A 125 5.66 11.48 10.40
C ASN A 125 4.44 10.64 10.00
N LEU A 126 4.53 9.99 8.81
CA LEU A 126 3.43 9.21 8.25
C LEU A 126 3.31 7.86 8.94
N LYS A 127 2.10 7.45 9.22
CA LYS A 127 1.80 6.04 9.49
C LYS A 127 1.96 5.25 8.19
N HIS A 128 2.60 4.09 8.28
CA HIS A 128 2.89 3.27 7.09
C HIS A 128 2.61 1.79 7.37
N ILE A 129 2.06 1.11 6.37
CA ILE A 129 1.93 -0.35 6.32
C ILE A 129 2.39 -0.89 4.96
N ASP A 130 2.85 -2.13 4.95
CA ASP A 130 3.19 -2.89 3.74
C ASP A 130 2.35 -4.17 3.62
N THR A 131 2.44 -4.88 2.49
CA THR A 131 1.72 -6.15 2.27
C THR A 131 1.98 -7.17 3.38
N GLY A 132 3.22 -7.24 3.89
CA GLY A 132 3.55 -8.17 4.96
C GLY A 132 2.88 -7.80 6.29
N GLN A 133 2.74 -6.52 6.61
CA GLN A 133 2.01 -6.07 7.79
C GLN A 133 0.51 -6.35 7.66
N ILE A 134 -0.07 -6.21 6.47
CA ILE A 134 -1.47 -6.57 6.19
C ILE A 134 -1.69 -8.06 6.45
N LEU A 135 -0.84 -8.93 5.91
CA LEU A 135 -0.93 -10.38 6.15
C LEU A 135 -0.66 -10.75 7.61
N ALA A 136 0.27 -10.07 8.28
CA ALA A 136 0.52 -10.28 9.71
C ALA A 136 -0.68 -9.88 10.59
N GLU A 137 -1.42 -8.84 10.20
CA GLU A 137 -2.67 -8.47 10.86
C GLU A 137 -3.76 -9.53 10.65
N ALA A 138 -3.89 -10.06 9.42
CA ALA A 138 -4.81 -11.14 9.11
C ALA A 138 -4.49 -12.42 9.92
N LEU A 139 -3.21 -12.79 10.02
CA LEU A 139 -2.74 -13.89 10.87
C LEU A 139 -3.08 -13.66 12.35
N LYS A 140 -2.80 -12.47 12.87
CA LYS A 140 -3.10 -12.11 14.26
C LYS A 140 -4.59 -12.19 14.58
N LYS A 141 -5.45 -11.87 13.62
CA LYS A 141 -6.92 -11.96 13.75
C LYS A 141 -7.47 -13.38 13.51
N GLY A 142 -6.62 -14.35 13.21
CA GLY A 142 -7.02 -15.72 12.91
C GLY A 142 -7.75 -15.90 11.58
N MET A 143 -7.65 -14.92 10.67
CA MET A 143 -8.26 -14.99 9.33
C MET A 143 -7.48 -15.92 8.41
N ILE A 144 -6.18 -16.04 8.61
CA ILE A 144 -5.29 -16.94 7.90
C ILE A 144 -4.34 -17.62 8.89
N THR A 145 -3.84 -18.78 8.53
CA THR A 145 -2.69 -19.45 9.16
C THR A 145 -1.39 -18.94 8.55
N GLU A 146 -0.25 -19.20 9.20
CA GLU A 146 1.07 -18.87 8.63
C GLU A 146 1.33 -19.62 7.31
N ALA A 147 0.87 -20.87 7.21
CA ALA A 147 0.97 -21.67 5.98
C ALA A 147 0.18 -21.04 4.82
N GLU A 148 -1.02 -20.54 5.07
CA GLU A 148 -1.82 -19.80 4.09
C GLU A 148 -1.14 -18.48 3.72
N GLY A 149 -0.58 -17.75 4.69
CA GLY A 149 0.21 -16.55 4.46
C GLY A 149 1.41 -16.80 3.53
N ASN A 150 2.15 -17.90 3.73
CA ASN A 150 3.23 -18.32 2.83
C ASN A 150 2.73 -18.66 1.43
N SER A 151 1.55 -19.31 1.32
CA SER A 151 0.93 -19.61 0.03
C SER A 151 0.56 -18.32 -0.73
N ILE A 152 -0.07 -17.37 -0.06
CA ILE A 152 -0.41 -16.04 -0.61
C ILE A 152 0.86 -15.33 -1.08
N TRP A 153 1.89 -15.27 -0.24
CA TRP A 153 3.17 -14.65 -0.54
C TRP A 153 3.83 -15.24 -1.79
N SER A 154 3.88 -16.57 -1.87
CA SER A 154 4.42 -17.29 -3.03
C SER A 154 3.65 -16.97 -4.32
N LYS A 155 2.31 -16.90 -4.27
CA LYS A 155 1.47 -16.48 -5.41
C LYS A 155 1.80 -15.05 -5.87
N MET A 156 2.01 -14.12 -4.94
CA MET A 156 2.39 -12.73 -5.24
C MET A 156 3.77 -12.67 -5.91
N LEU A 157 4.76 -13.39 -5.39
CA LEU A 157 6.10 -13.50 -5.99
C LEU A 157 6.04 -14.10 -7.40
N ALA A 158 5.24 -15.14 -7.62
CA ALA A 158 5.03 -15.74 -8.93
C ALA A 158 4.44 -14.74 -9.95
N LYS A 159 3.68 -13.74 -9.48
CA LYS A 159 3.19 -12.60 -10.27
C LYS A 159 4.19 -11.45 -10.36
N LYS A 160 5.45 -11.68 -9.98
CA LYS A 160 6.53 -10.69 -10.00
C LYS A 160 6.23 -9.44 -9.14
N ARG A 161 5.47 -9.61 -8.07
CA ARG A 161 5.27 -8.52 -7.11
C ARG A 161 6.50 -8.40 -6.23
N ARG A 162 6.88 -7.15 -5.92
CA ARG A 162 8.02 -6.86 -5.06
C ARG A 162 7.61 -7.03 -3.60
N LEU A 163 8.22 -7.97 -2.93
CA LEU A 163 8.05 -8.21 -1.50
C LEU A 163 9.43 -8.21 -0.83
N PRO A 164 9.52 -7.84 0.46
CA PRO A 164 10.81 -7.59 1.10
C PRO A 164 11.60 -8.87 1.45
N ASP A 165 10.94 -10.02 1.52
CA ASP A 165 11.52 -11.31 1.92
C ASP A 165 11.07 -12.42 0.96
N ASN A 166 11.72 -13.58 0.98
CA ASN A 166 11.37 -14.70 0.09
C ASN A 166 10.11 -15.44 0.54
N THR A 167 9.82 -15.43 1.85
CA THR A 167 8.64 -16.07 2.44
C THR A 167 7.99 -15.15 3.47
N PHE A 168 6.72 -15.40 3.75
CA PHE A 168 6.01 -14.69 4.81
C PHE A 168 6.58 -15.01 6.20
N SER A 169 7.01 -16.24 6.43
CA SER A 169 7.68 -16.64 7.67
C SER A 169 8.98 -15.86 7.91
N GLU A 170 9.81 -15.67 6.87
CA GLU A 170 11.02 -14.84 6.97
C GLU A 170 10.68 -13.38 7.31
N TYR A 171 9.64 -12.84 6.70
CA TYR A 171 9.13 -11.50 7.01
C TYR A 171 8.74 -11.39 8.49
N LEU A 172 7.96 -12.35 9.02
CA LEU A 172 7.53 -12.37 10.42
C LEU A 172 8.72 -12.43 11.38
N MET A 173 9.70 -13.32 11.14
CA MET A 173 10.91 -13.44 11.95
C MET A 173 11.72 -12.14 11.96
N ARG A 174 11.90 -11.50 10.80
CA ARG A 174 12.63 -10.23 10.70
C ARG A 174 11.94 -9.13 11.50
N LYS A 175 10.60 -9.04 11.44
CA LYS A 175 9.84 -8.05 12.19
C LYS A 175 9.86 -8.30 13.70
N GLN A 176 9.88 -9.55 14.13
CA GLN A 176 10.00 -9.91 15.54
C GLN A 176 11.38 -9.53 16.09
N ASN A 177 12.44 -9.91 15.42
CA ASN A 177 13.80 -9.55 15.82
C ASN A 177 13.97 -8.03 15.95
N ALA A 178 13.45 -7.24 14.99
CA ALA A 178 13.52 -5.77 15.06
C ALA A 178 12.80 -5.18 16.29
N ARG A 179 11.68 -5.79 16.71
CA ARG A 179 10.96 -5.37 17.94
C ARG A 179 11.71 -5.71 19.22
N ASP A 180 12.40 -6.84 19.24
CA ASP A 180 13.14 -7.29 20.42
C ASP A 180 14.38 -6.44 20.65
N TYR A 181 15.08 -6.01 19.59
CA TYR A 181 16.18 -5.05 19.67
C TYR A 181 15.74 -3.68 20.20
N THR A 182 14.57 -3.17 19.79
CA THR A 182 14.06 -1.87 20.26
C THR A 182 13.56 -1.90 21.70
N LYS A 183 13.27 -3.06 22.30
CA LYS A 183 12.88 -3.20 23.71
C LYS A 183 14.07 -3.39 24.63
N ALA A 184 15.23 -3.79 24.09
CA ALA A 184 16.46 -4.05 24.85
C ALA A 184 17.40 -2.83 24.92
N SER A 185 17.08 -1.76 24.21
CA SER A 185 17.82 -0.47 24.18
C SER A 185 17.06 0.57 24.99
#